data_3a190e1915a64ce1f694d8209eccc6d9
#
_entry.id   3a190e1915a64ce1f694d8209eccc6d9
#
_cell.length_a   1.000
_cell.length_b   1.000
_cell.length_c   1.000
_cell.angle_alpha   90.00
_cell.angle_beta   90.00
_cell.angle_gamma   90.00
#
_symmetry.space_group_name_H-M   'P 1'
#
loop_
_entity.id
_entity.type
_entity.pdbx_description
1 polymer ?
#
loop_
_entity_poly.entity_id
_entity_poly.type
_entity_poly.pdbx_seq_one_letter_code
_entity_poly.pdbx_strand_id
1 'polypeptide(L)'
;MITIDTTNMCSHLQRKLFEEDGIYHSLWIAMQDDPELTAVVRSRQLHIYRNGKNVLVLAGKSAPKIIKEDSICKLLQIERIRWMEQRFKKAVAAIKDGSVVSLKAIKEDIAELSKYYDGELWKLDFAADEAGELPPDLKRGVLSEDGIWNLISDYCEIQKKPSTIS
;
A
#
# COMPACT_ATOMS: atom_id res chain seq x y z
N MET A 1 -2.65 -13.54 19.18
CA MET A 1 -3.65 -12.74 18.44
C MET A 1 -3.71 -11.34 19.02
N ILE A 2 -3.57 -10.32 18.20
CA ILE A 2 -3.71 -8.93 18.63
C ILE A 2 -5.20 -8.59 18.74
N THR A 3 -5.61 -8.04 19.87
CA THR A 3 -6.97 -7.53 20.06
C THR A 3 -6.92 -6.05 20.32
N ILE A 4 -7.86 -5.29 19.76
CA ILE A 4 -7.98 -3.86 20.02
C ILE A 4 -9.41 -3.49 20.36
N ASP A 5 -9.53 -2.51 21.25
CA ASP A 5 -10.81 -1.88 21.51
C ASP A 5 -10.95 -0.69 20.53
N THR A 6 -11.88 -0.82 19.60
CA THR A 6 -12.13 0.18 18.55
C THR A 6 -12.98 1.35 19.04
N THR A 7 -13.53 1.29 20.25
CA THR A 7 -14.46 2.30 20.77
C THR A 7 -13.88 3.71 20.76
N ASN A 8 -12.60 3.84 21.10
CA ASN A 8 -11.90 5.12 21.17
C ASN A 8 -11.08 5.43 19.90
N MET A 9 -11.20 4.60 18.88
CA MET A 9 -10.49 4.80 17.63
C MET A 9 -11.26 5.80 16.76
N CYS A 10 -10.56 6.71 16.11
CA CYS A 10 -11.22 7.64 15.20
C CYS A 10 -11.79 6.89 14.00
N SER A 11 -12.93 7.37 13.49
CA SER A 11 -13.66 6.71 12.38
C SER A 11 -12.81 6.55 11.12
N HIS A 12 -11.90 7.48 10.87
CA HIS A 12 -11.01 7.46 9.72
C HIS A 12 -10.03 6.28 9.77
N LEU A 13 -9.40 6.09 10.94
CA LEU A 13 -8.47 4.99 11.16
C LEU A 13 -9.20 3.64 11.16
N GLN A 14 -10.37 3.60 11.80
CA GLN A 14 -11.21 2.40 11.83
C GLN A 14 -11.58 1.94 10.43
N ARG A 15 -11.98 2.88 9.56
CA ARG A 15 -12.29 2.59 8.17
C ARG A 15 -11.08 2.03 7.43
N LYS A 16 -9.92 2.66 7.55
CA LYS A 16 -8.69 2.20 6.91
C LYS A 16 -8.27 0.81 7.39
N LEU A 17 -8.43 0.55 8.68
CA LEU A 17 -8.03 -0.74 9.26
C LEU A 17 -8.89 -1.90 8.74
N PHE A 18 -10.16 -1.64 8.43
CA PHE A 18 -11.11 -2.65 7.96
C PHE A 18 -11.40 -2.57 6.45
N GLU A 19 -10.71 -1.71 5.73
CA GLU A 19 -10.82 -1.61 4.28
C GLU A 19 -10.02 -2.74 3.62
N GLU A 20 -10.70 -3.70 3.02
CA GLU A 20 -10.14 -4.98 2.55
C GLU A 20 -8.93 -4.83 1.61
N ASP A 21 -8.92 -3.78 0.80
CA ASP A 21 -7.85 -3.55 -0.17
C ASP A 21 -6.79 -2.56 0.33
N GLY A 22 -6.83 -2.19 1.61
CA GLY A 22 -5.95 -1.17 2.18
C GLY A 22 -4.70 -1.75 2.82
N ILE A 23 -3.61 -0.97 2.78
CA ILE A 23 -2.35 -1.34 3.42
C ILE A 23 -2.49 -1.51 4.94
N TYR A 24 -3.37 -0.71 5.58
CA TYR A 24 -3.62 -0.83 7.03
C TYR A 24 -4.24 -2.18 7.36
N HIS A 25 -5.19 -2.62 6.55
CA HIS A 25 -5.85 -3.91 6.73
C HIS A 25 -4.86 -5.07 6.50
N SER A 26 -4.08 -4.99 5.42
CA SER A 26 -3.06 -6.01 5.13
C SER A 26 -2.02 -6.12 6.25
N LEU A 27 -1.55 -4.99 6.76
CA LEU A 27 -0.64 -4.96 7.92
C LEU A 27 -1.29 -5.58 9.15
N TRP A 28 -2.55 -5.21 9.42
CA TRP A 28 -3.29 -5.73 10.56
C TRP A 28 -3.42 -7.25 10.52
N ILE A 29 -3.81 -7.79 9.37
CA ILE A 29 -3.93 -9.24 9.16
C ILE A 29 -2.58 -9.92 9.33
N ALA A 30 -1.51 -9.36 8.74
CA ALA A 30 -0.17 -9.94 8.83
C ALA A 30 0.37 -9.97 10.26
N MET A 31 -0.03 -9.03 11.11
CA MET A 31 0.39 -8.95 12.51
C MET A 31 -0.46 -9.80 13.47
N GLN A 32 -1.63 -10.29 13.03
CA GLN A 32 -2.59 -10.98 13.91
C GLN A 32 -2.01 -12.21 14.61
N ASP A 33 -1.14 -12.94 13.94
CA ASP A 33 -0.61 -14.20 14.44
C ASP A 33 0.69 -14.03 15.23
N ASP A 34 1.18 -12.81 15.37
CA ASP A 34 2.39 -12.55 16.15
C ASP A 34 2.04 -12.39 17.64
N PRO A 35 2.45 -13.35 18.49
CA PRO A 35 2.08 -13.34 19.91
C PRO A 35 2.81 -12.27 20.73
N GLU A 36 3.89 -11.69 20.20
CA GLU A 36 4.68 -10.68 20.91
C GLU A 36 4.15 -9.27 20.73
N LEU A 37 3.24 -9.08 19.77
CA LEU A 37 2.69 -7.75 19.49
C LEU A 37 1.45 -7.48 20.35
N THR A 38 1.36 -6.25 20.84
CA THR A 38 0.18 -5.73 21.51
C THR A 38 -0.22 -4.41 20.87
N ALA A 39 -1.53 -4.11 20.88
CA ALA A 39 -2.08 -2.91 20.26
C ALA A 39 -2.88 -2.11 21.28
N VAL A 40 -2.67 -0.79 21.30
CA VAL A 40 -3.37 0.14 22.20
C VAL A 40 -3.76 1.38 21.41
N VAL A 41 -5.00 1.85 21.63
CA VAL A 41 -5.45 3.13 21.07
C VAL A 41 -5.08 4.26 22.04
N ARG A 42 -4.31 5.23 21.57
CA ARG A 42 -3.92 6.43 22.33
C ARG A 42 -4.05 7.65 21.43
N SER A 43 -4.66 8.70 21.93
CA SER A 43 -4.82 9.95 21.17
C SER A 43 -5.42 9.71 19.79
N ARG A 44 -6.38 8.80 19.70
CA ARG A 44 -7.10 8.42 18.46
C ARG A 44 -6.21 7.73 17.42
N GLN A 45 -5.01 7.32 17.80
CA GLN A 45 -4.06 6.57 16.99
C GLN A 45 -3.95 5.14 17.51
N LEU A 46 -3.60 4.21 16.63
CA LEU A 46 -3.32 2.83 17.01
C LEU A 46 -1.81 2.65 17.17
N HIS A 47 -1.39 2.33 18.37
CA HIS A 47 0.02 2.09 18.71
C HIS A 47 0.26 0.60 18.85
N ILE A 48 1.25 0.09 18.15
CA ILE A 48 1.68 -1.31 18.21
C ILE A 48 2.98 -1.39 18.98
N TYR A 49 3.04 -2.32 19.94
CA TYR A 49 4.20 -2.53 20.81
C TYR A 49 4.70 -3.96 20.69
N ARG A 50 6.01 -4.11 20.77
CA ARG A 50 6.68 -5.40 20.94
C ARG A 50 7.53 -5.31 22.22
N ASN A 51 7.22 -6.16 23.19
CA ASN A 51 7.95 -6.19 24.48
C ASN A 51 8.08 -4.80 25.13
N GLY A 52 7.01 -4.04 25.11
CA GLY A 52 6.97 -2.71 25.72
C GLY A 52 7.53 -1.58 24.87
N LYS A 53 8.12 -1.89 23.72
CA LYS A 53 8.62 -0.86 22.79
C LYS A 53 7.60 -0.58 21.71
N ASN A 54 7.30 0.70 21.47
CA ASN A 54 6.44 1.12 20.38
C ASN A 54 7.18 0.88 19.04
N VAL A 55 6.59 0.09 18.14
CA VAL A 55 7.22 -0.28 16.87
C VAL A 55 6.48 0.26 15.66
N LEU A 56 5.21 0.62 15.81
CA LEU A 56 4.39 1.11 14.71
C LEU A 56 3.26 1.99 15.26
N VAL A 57 3.01 3.11 14.59
CA VAL A 57 1.85 3.96 14.87
C VAL A 57 1.04 4.12 13.60
N LEU A 58 -0.24 3.76 13.67
CA LEU A 58 -1.20 3.97 12.60
C LEU A 58 -2.08 5.17 12.98
N ALA A 59 -2.18 6.13 12.10
CA ALA A 59 -2.86 7.40 12.39
C ALA A 59 -3.71 7.86 11.21
N GLY A 60 -4.97 8.01 11.44
CA GLY A 60 -5.98 8.65 10.60
C GLY A 60 -5.66 8.75 9.10
N LYS A 61 -5.35 9.95 8.64
CA LYS A 61 -5.00 10.23 7.24
C LYS A 61 -3.52 10.09 6.94
N SER A 62 -2.69 9.97 7.98
CA SER A 62 -1.23 9.95 7.83
C SER A 62 -0.73 8.57 7.44
N ALA A 63 0.43 8.52 6.78
CA ALA A 63 1.14 7.27 6.53
C ALA A 63 1.55 6.62 7.85
N PRO A 64 1.71 5.28 7.91
CA PRO A 64 2.20 4.61 9.11
C PRO A 64 3.54 5.17 9.55
N LYS A 65 3.69 5.44 10.83
CA LYS A 65 4.97 5.84 11.42
C LYS A 65 5.67 4.61 11.96
N ILE A 66 6.80 4.28 11.36
CA ILE A 66 7.62 3.15 11.77
C ILE A 66 8.67 3.64 12.75
N ILE A 67 8.71 3.00 13.91
CA ILE A 67 9.78 3.22 14.87
C ILE A 67 10.72 2.05 14.70
N LYS A 68 11.95 2.35 14.32
CA LYS A 68 13.03 1.45 13.92
C LYS A 68 13.00 0.04 14.55
N GLU A 69 12.21 -0.84 13.96
CA GLU A 69 12.24 -2.25 14.28
C GLU A 69 12.25 -3.00 12.94
N ASP A 70 13.32 -3.70 12.66
CA ASP A 70 13.61 -4.28 11.34
C ASP A 70 12.50 -5.22 10.86
N SER A 71 11.92 -6.01 11.74
CA SER A 71 10.88 -6.96 11.37
C SER A 71 9.60 -6.25 10.91
N ILE A 72 9.22 -5.15 11.58
CA ILE A 72 8.05 -4.36 11.20
C ILE A 72 8.31 -3.57 9.92
N CYS A 73 9.50 -3.01 9.76
CA CYS A 73 9.90 -2.31 8.53
C CYS A 73 9.82 -3.24 7.34
N LYS A 74 10.32 -4.47 7.48
CA LYS A 74 10.29 -5.48 6.42
C LYS A 74 8.86 -5.93 6.11
N LEU A 75 8.05 -6.15 7.13
CA LEU A 75 6.65 -6.49 6.98
C LEU A 75 5.90 -5.39 6.22
N LEU A 76 6.10 -4.14 6.61
CA LEU A 76 5.49 -2.99 5.95
C LEU A 76 5.94 -2.89 4.49
N GLN A 77 7.21 -3.13 4.20
CA GLN A 77 7.74 -3.13 2.83
C GLN A 77 7.02 -4.17 1.97
N ILE A 78 6.91 -5.40 2.47
CA ILE A 78 6.24 -6.49 1.75
C ILE A 78 4.77 -6.15 1.49
N GLU A 79 4.06 -5.68 2.50
CA GLU A 79 2.64 -5.34 2.37
C GLU A 79 2.41 -4.13 1.46
N ARG A 80 3.31 -3.15 1.49
CA ARG A 80 3.29 -2.01 0.57
C ARG A 80 3.43 -2.47 -0.89
N ILE A 81 4.39 -3.36 -1.15
CA ILE A 81 4.61 -3.91 -2.49
C ILE A 81 3.38 -4.69 -2.96
N ARG A 82 2.80 -5.53 -2.11
CA ARG A 82 1.57 -6.29 -2.43
C ARG A 82 0.42 -5.36 -2.78
N TRP A 83 0.22 -4.33 -1.99
CA TRP A 83 -0.86 -3.37 -2.20
C TRP A 83 -0.67 -2.59 -3.49
N MET A 84 0.55 -2.13 -3.78
CA MET A 84 0.86 -1.43 -5.02
C MET A 84 0.80 -2.36 -6.23
N GLU A 85 1.17 -3.62 -6.08
CA GLU A 85 1.03 -4.63 -7.13
C GLU A 85 -0.43 -4.87 -7.53
N GLN A 86 -1.33 -4.91 -6.56
CA GLN A 86 -2.77 -5.02 -6.85
C GLN A 86 -3.27 -3.83 -7.66
N ARG A 87 -2.86 -2.63 -7.31
CA ARG A 87 -3.19 -1.42 -8.07
C ARG A 87 -2.61 -1.46 -9.47
N PHE A 88 -1.37 -1.90 -9.58
CA PHE A 88 -0.68 -2.04 -10.87
C PHE A 88 -1.41 -3.01 -11.80
N LYS A 89 -1.73 -4.20 -11.32
CA LYS A 89 -2.45 -5.21 -12.09
C LYS A 89 -3.83 -4.73 -12.54
N LYS A 90 -4.56 -4.09 -11.64
CA LYS A 90 -5.86 -3.52 -11.92
C LYS A 90 -5.77 -2.47 -13.02
N ALA A 91 -4.77 -1.59 -12.94
CA ALA A 91 -4.56 -0.53 -13.92
C ALA A 91 -4.15 -1.09 -15.29
N VAL A 92 -3.25 -2.08 -15.33
CA VAL A 92 -2.85 -2.75 -16.58
C VAL A 92 -4.07 -3.36 -17.27
N ALA A 93 -4.90 -4.08 -16.52
CA ALA A 93 -6.11 -4.68 -17.05
C ALA A 93 -7.10 -3.65 -17.60
N ALA A 94 -7.27 -2.52 -16.89
CA ALA A 94 -8.17 -1.45 -17.31
C ALA A 94 -7.70 -0.76 -18.59
N ILE A 95 -6.40 -0.52 -18.74
CA ILE A 95 -5.83 0.08 -19.95
C ILE A 95 -5.97 -0.88 -21.13
N LYS A 96 -5.76 -2.16 -20.90
CA LYS A 96 -5.94 -3.19 -21.93
C LYS A 96 -7.39 -3.29 -22.38
N ASP A 97 -8.34 -3.18 -21.45
CA ASP A 97 -9.77 -3.16 -21.75
C ASP A 97 -10.16 -1.89 -22.54
N GLY A 98 -9.61 -0.74 -22.16
CA GLY A 98 -9.77 0.52 -22.89
C GLY A 98 -11.12 1.21 -22.75
N SER A 99 -12.08 0.63 -22.03
CA SER A 99 -13.40 1.24 -21.85
C SER A 99 -13.34 2.47 -20.94
N VAL A 100 -14.23 3.44 -21.17
CA VAL A 100 -14.32 4.66 -20.34
C VAL A 100 -14.58 4.32 -18.88
N VAL A 101 -15.42 3.32 -18.61
CA VAL A 101 -15.74 2.86 -17.27
C VAL A 101 -14.49 2.32 -16.56
N SER A 102 -13.74 1.44 -17.23
CA SER A 102 -12.50 0.87 -16.67
C SER A 102 -11.45 1.94 -16.42
N LEU A 103 -11.27 2.88 -17.34
CA LEU A 103 -10.30 3.97 -17.19
C LEU A 103 -10.65 4.92 -16.05
N LYS A 104 -11.93 5.22 -15.87
CA LYS A 104 -12.38 6.04 -14.72
C LYS A 104 -12.16 5.32 -13.39
N ALA A 105 -12.34 4.01 -13.37
CA ALA A 105 -12.22 3.21 -12.15
C ALA A 105 -10.78 3.18 -11.61
N ILE A 106 -9.77 3.42 -12.44
CA ILE A 106 -8.36 3.37 -12.03
C ILE A 106 -7.73 4.75 -11.78
N LYS A 107 -8.50 5.82 -11.84
CA LYS A 107 -7.96 7.17 -11.67
C LYS A 107 -7.16 7.33 -10.37
N GLU A 108 -7.73 6.85 -9.26
CA GLU A 108 -7.06 6.89 -7.96
C GLU A 108 -5.86 5.94 -7.90
N ASP A 109 -5.98 4.77 -8.52
CA ASP A 109 -4.89 3.80 -8.58
C ASP A 109 -3.68 4.38 -9.31
N ILE A 110 -3.90 5.06 -10.44
CA ILE A 110 -2.83 5.73 -11.18
C ILE A 110 -2.20 6.86 -10.36
N ALA A 111 -3.00 7.65 -9.66
CA ALA A 111 -2.50 8.72 -8.79
C ALA A 111 -1.59 8.15 -7.68
N GLU A 112 -2.01 7.08 -7.03
CA GLU A 112 -1.23 6.42 -5.98
C GLU A 112 0.04 5.77 -6.53
N LEU A 113 -0.03 5.14 -7.69
CA LEU A 113 1.12 4.54 -8.36
C LEU A 113 2.14 5.61 -8.77
N SER A 114 1.68 6.76 -9.31
CA SER A 114 2.56 7.88 -9.66
C SER A 114 3.28 8.43 -8.43
N LYS A 115 2.55 8.64 -7.35
CA LYS A 115 3.10 9.11 -6.09
C LYS A 115 4.15 8.13 -5.54
N TYR A 116 3.86 6.85 -5.60
CA TYR A 116 4.78 5.79 -5.17
C TYR A 116 6.05 5.79 -6.01
N TYR A 117 5.91 5.78 -7.34
CA TYR A 117 7.04 5.75 -8.29
C TYR A 117 7.95 6.98 -8.15
N ASP A 118 7.38 8.15 -7.90
CA ASP A 118 8.13 9.39 -7.75
C ASP A 118 8.75 9.55 -6.36
N GLY A 119 8.41 8.67 -5.41
CA GLY A 119 8.83 8.78 -4.01
C GLY A 119 10.02 7.91 -3.66
N GLU A 120 10.53 8.10 -2.45
CA GLU A 120 11.67 7.34 -1.92
C GLU A 120 11.32 5.87 -1.63
N LEU A 121 10.06 5.57 -1.32
CA LEU A 121 9.63 4.21 -0.99
C LEU A 121 9.77 3.25 -2.17
N TRP A 122 9.43 3.69 -3.37
CA TRP A 122 9.62 2.87 -4.58
C TRP A 122 11.11 2.54 -4.80
N LYS A 123 11.97 3.54 -4.60
CA LYS A 123 13.43 3.36 -4.75
C LYS A 123 13.97 2.34 -3.75
N LEU A 124 13.51 2.40 -2.51
CA LEU A 124 13.88 1.42 -1.48
C LEU A 124 13.41 0.01 -1.85
N ASP A 125 12.18 -0.10 -2.33
CA ASP A 125 11.61 -1.39 -2.71
C ASP A 125 12.29 -1.95 -3.95
N PHE A 126 12.60 -1.11 -4.94
CA PHE A 126 13.36 -1.49 -6.13
C PHE A 126 14.76 -1.98 -5.75
N ALA A 127 15.46 -1.27 -4.88
CA ALA A 127 16.78 -1.66 -4.41
C ALA A 127 16.75 -3.00 -3.69
N ALA A 128 15.74 -3.26 -2.87
CA ALA A 128 15.56 -4.53 -2.18
C ALA A 128 15.32 -5.68 -3.18
N ASP A 129 14.59 -5.44 -4.24
CA ASP A 129 14.36 -6.41 -5.32
C ASP A 129 15.68 -6.74 -6.04
N GLU A 130 16.44 -5.71 -6.42
CA GLU A 130 17.74 -5.86 -7.08
C GLU A 130 18.73 -6.63 -6.20
N ALA A 131 18.68 -6.42 -4.89
CA ALA A 131 19.55 -7.11 -3.92
C ALA A 131 19.08 -8.53 -3.60
N GLY A 132 17.94 -8.97 -4.10
CA GLY A 132 17.40 -10.30 -3.82
C GLY A 132 16.88 -10.47 -2.40
N GLU A 133 16.49 -9.39 -1.74
CA GLU A 133 16.05 -9.39 -0.33
C GLU A 133 14.55 -9.67 -0.16
N LEU A 134 13.78 -9.67 -1.26
CA LEU A 134 12.34 -9.89 -1.21
C LEU A 134 12.00 -11.37 -1.31
N PRO A 135 10.85 -11.81 -0.72
CA PRO A 135 10.41 -13.21 -0.85
C PRO A 135 10.25 -13.61 -2.32
N PRO A 136 10.71 -14.82 -2.71
CA PRO A 136 10.66 -15.24 -4.11
C PRO A 136 9.26 -15.40 -4.69
N ASP A 137 8.25 -15.65 -3.84
CA ASP A 137 6.85 -15.79 -4.23
C ASP A 137 6.10 -14.45 -4.30
N LEU A 138 6.74 -13.35 -3.90
CA LEU A 138 6.14 -12.03 -3.94
C LEU A 138 6.03 -11.54 -5.39
N LYS A 139 4.81 -11.18 -5.81
CA LYS A 139 4.57 -10.56 -7.11
C LYS A 139 5.06 -9.11 -7.06
N ARG A 140 5.87 -8.71 -8.04
CA ARG A 140 6.57 -7.42 -8.05
C ARG A 140 6.72 -6.80 -9.43
N GLY A 141 5.70 -6.98 -10.27
CA GLY A 141 5.62 -6.30 -11.57
C GLY A 141 5.67 -4.78 -11.41
N VAL A 142 5.11 -4.25 -10.32
CA VAL A 142 5.12 -2.83 -9.99
C VAL A 142 6.54 -2.29 -9.76
N LEU A 143 7.51 -3.14 -9.45
CA LEU A 143 8.91 -2.77 -9.29
C LEU A 143 9.69 -2.82 -10.61
N SER A 144 9.07 -3.21 -11.69
CA SER A 144 9.66 -3.05 -13.03
C SER A 144 9.60 -1.58 -13.42
N GLU A 145 10.76 -0.94 -13.57
CA GLU A 145 10.83 0.47 -13.94
C GLU A 145 10.12 0.74 -15.26
N ASP A 146 10.39 -0.07 -16.26
CA ASP A 146 9.71 0.03 -17.56
C ASP A 146 8.21 -0.23 -17.44
N GLY A 147 7.82 -1.20 -16.62
CA GLY A 147 6.43 -1.56 -16.42
C GLY A 147 5.59 -0.43 -15.84
N ILE A 148 6.03 0.14 -14.72
CA ILE A 148 5.29 1.21 -14.05
C ILE A 148 5.36 2.51 -14.84
N TRP A 149 6.51 2.83 -15.44
CA TRP A 149 6.67 4.02 -16.26
C TRP A 149 5.76 3.97 -17.49
N ASN A 150 5.76 2.86 -18.20
CA ASN A 150 4.92 2.64 -19.38
C ASN A 150 3.43 2.73 -19.02
N LEU A 151 3.02 2.14 -17.92
CA LEU A 151 1.63 2.18 -17.46
C LEU A 151 1.16 3.62 -17.25
N ILE A 152 1.93 4.41 -16.51
CA ILE A 152 1.60 5.80 -16.21
C ILE A 152 1.59 6.64 -17.49
N SER A 153 2.59 6.43 -18.36
CA SER A 153 2.67 7.12 -19.65
C SER A 153 1.49 6.79 -20.55
N ASP A 154 1.12 5.52 -20.67
CA ASP A 154 -0.01 5.08 -21.48
C ASP A 154 -1.31 5.69 -20.97
N TYR A 155 -1.52 5.72 -19.68
CA TYR A 155 -2.69 6.35 -19.09
C TYR A 155 -2.74 7.84 -19.42
N CYS A 156 -1.62 8.56 -19.25
CA CYS A 156 -1.52 9.98 -19.59
C CYS A 156 -1.81 10.25 -21.07
N GLU A 157 -1.29 9.41 -21.96
CA GLU A 157 -1.54 9.54 -23.40
C GLU A 157 -3.03 9.35 -23.73
N ILE A 158 -3.68 8.38 -23.13
CA ILE A 158 -5.11 8.15 -23.31
C ILE A 158 -5.93 9.35 -22.83
N GLN A 159 -5.55 9.97 -21.71
CA GLN A 159 -6.26 11.13 -21.17
C GLN A 159 -6.07 12.38 -22.01
N LYS A 160 -4.99 12.50 -22.79
CA LYS A 160 -4.73 13.63 -23.67
C LYS A 160 -5.50 13.55 -24.99
N LYS A 161 -5.94 12.36 -25.40
CA LYS A 161 -6.70 12.19 -26.65
C LYS A 161 -8.07 12.81 -26.47
N PRO A 162 -8.51 13.72 -27.38
CA PRO A 162 -9.86 14.21 -27.33
C PRO A 162 -10.82 13.03 -27.49
N SER A 163 -11.82 12.96 -26.63
CA SER A 163 -12.87 11.97 -26.82
C SER A 163 -13.56 12.25 -28.13
N THR A 164 -13.23 11.47 -29.14
CA THR A 164 -13.99 11.46 -30.38
C THR A 164 -15.35 10.90 -30.05
N ILE A 165 -16.31 11.78 -29.96
CA ILE A 165 -17.71 11.39 -29.96
C ILE A 165 -18.00 10.91 -31.38
N SER A 166 -18.00 9.64 -31.53
CA SER A 166 -18.56 9.07 -32.75
C SER A 166 -20.03 8.84 -32.56
#